data_756fffaed5dd8f3c1c166d826aab19e9
#
_entry.id   756fffaed5dd8f3c1c166d826aab19e9
#
_cell.length_a   1.000
_cell.length_b   1.000
_cell.length_c   1.000
_cell.angle_alpha   90.00
_cell.angle_beta   90.00
_cell.angle_gamma   90.00
#
_symmetry.space_group_name_H-M   'P 1'
#
loop_
_entity.id
_entity.type
_entity.pdbx_description
1 polymer ?
#
loop_
_entity_poly.entity_id
_entity_poly.type
_entity_poly.pdbx_seq_one_letter_code
_entity_poly.pdbx_strand_id
1 'polypeptide(L)'
;GRECRHRLWELAERVYPKDRPEYCLDEAERMLGERRLHSAGIAKHRSPWTPVGEAGELAVIEGSPRKYRVDPEALAALEDDPGGRVAFLNPYDGMLFDRPRLAELFEFEYVLEQFKPKAQRKYGFFAHPILMGDRFVGMLDAEVDRAEGALNVNAVHEFLPFDPEEDEMVRAEVEDLAEWLGVTLRAW
;
A
#
# COMPACT_ATOMS: atom_id res chain seq x y z
N GLY A 1 -1.93 40.04 10.14
CA GLY A 1 -3.17 39.63 9.49
C GLY A 1 -3.13 38.14 9.20
N ARG A 2 -4.13 37.37 9.66
CA ARG A 2 -4.29 35.96 9.27
C ARG A 2 -4.75 35.93 7.82
N GLU A 3 -3.92 35.43 6.91
CA GLU A 3 -4.36 35.08 5.57
C GLU A 3 -5.38 33.95 5.67
N CYS A 4 -6.64 34.24 5.38
CA CYS A 4 -7.64 33.22 5.18
C CYS A 4 -7.33 32.48 3.86
N ARG A 5 -6.80 31.28 3.94
CA ARG A 5 -6.69 30.39 2.77
C ARG A 5 -8.10 29.90 2.43
N HIS A 6 -8.74 30.55 1.46
CA HIS A 6 -10.00 30.08 0.91
C HIS A 6 -9.70 28.86 0.01
N ARG A 7 -10.45 27.76 0.23
CA ARG A 7 -10.47 26.66 -0.75
C ARG A 7 -11.31 27.13 -1.93
N LEU A 8 -10.71 27.10 -3.11
CA LEU A 8 -11.43 27.34 -4.36
C LEU A 8 -12.10 26.04 -4.79
N TRP A 9 -13.39 26.10 -5.05
CA TRP A 9 -14.18 24.99 -5.59
C TRP A 9 -14.67 25.39 -6.97
N GLU A 10 -14.64 24.43 -7.90
CA GLU A 10 -15.16 24.63 -9.25
C GLU A 10 -16.07 23.44 -9.59
N LEU A 11 -17.07 23.69 -10.44
CA LEU A 11 -17.94 22.64 -10.93
C LEU A 11 -17.16 21.68 -11.83
N ALA A 12 -17.41 20.38 -11.66
CA ALA A 12 -16.73 19.34 -12.43
C ALA A 12 -16.88 19.55 -13.95
N GLU A 13 -18.06 19.99 -14.40
CA GLU A 13 -18.36 20.26 -15.81
C GLU A 13 -17.50 21.37 -16.42
N ARG A 14 -16.90 22.24 -15.61
CA ARG A 14 -15.99 23.30 -16.07
C ARG A 14 -14.54 22.84 -16.13
N VAL A 15 -14.19 21.81 -15.36
CA VAL A 15 -12.82 21.29 -15.24
C VAL A 15 -12.58 20.16 -16.22
N TYR A 16 -13.60 19.30 -16.42
CA TYR A 16 -13.45 18.17 -17.33
C TYR A 16 -13.46 18.59 -18.79
N PRO A 17 -12.68 17.90 -19.66
CA PRO A 17 -12.73 18.12 -21.11
C PRO A 17 -14.15 17.98 -21.65
N LYS A 18 -14.53 18.86 -22.58
CA LYS A 18 -15.87 18.84 -23.16
C LYS A 18 -16.07 17.69 -24.16
N ASP A 19 -14.97 17.17 -24.68
CA ASP A 19 -14.89 16.10 -25.68
C ASP A 19 -14.62 14.72 -25.05
N ARG A 20 -14.85 14.59 -23.73
CA ARG A 20 -14.70 13.31 -23.05
C ARG A 20 -15.70 12.28 -23.61
N PRO A 21 -15.29 11.00 -23.72
CA PRO A 21 -16.22 9.95 -24.11
C PRO A 21 -17.31 9.79 -23.06
N GLU A 22 -18.52 9.52 -23.53
CA GLU A 22 -19.64 9.16 -22.69
C GLU A 22 -19.75 7.64 -22.65
N TYR A 23 -19.85 7.09 -21.45
CA TYR A 23 -20.00 5.65 -21.21
C TYR A 23 -21.38 5.39 -20.60
N CYS A 24 -22.04 4.30 -20.99
CA CYS A 24 -23.17 3.83 -20.23
C CYS A 24 -22.70 3.28 -18.85
N LEU A 25 -23.66 3.09 -17.93
CA LEU A 25 -23.33 2.66 -16.57
C LEU A 25 -22.57 1.32 -16.56
N ASP A 26 -23.02 0.36 -17.34
CA ASP A 26 -22.41 -0.98 -17.38
C ASP A 26 -20.97 -0.93 -17.91
N GLU A 27 -20.71 -0.09 -18.93
CA GLU A 27 -19.35 0.12 -19.44
C GLU A 27 -18.45 0.79 -18.38
N ALA A 28 -18.96 1.80 -17.69
CA ALA A 28 -18.22 2.49 -16.64
C ALA A 28 -17.90 1.55 -15.47
N GLU A 29 -18.85 0.71 -15.05
CA GLU A 29 -18.64 -0.29 -13.99
C GLU A 29 -17.60 -1.33 -14.40
N ARG A 30 -17.66 -1.82 -15.64
CA ARG A 30 -16.66 -2.75 -16.17
C ARG A 30 -15.26 -2.13 -16.17
N MET A 31 -15.11 -0.93 -16.72
CA MET A 31 -13.83 -0.22 -16.75
C MET A 31 -13.26 0.06 -15.35
N LEU A 32 -14.12 0.40 -14.40
CA LEU A 32 -13.71 0.57 -13.00
C LEU A 32 -13.26 -0.74 -12.38
N GLY A 33 -13.94 -1.84 -12.68
CA GLY A 33 -13.56 -3.19 -12.26
C GLY A 33 -12.18 -3.58 -12.79
N GLU A 34 -11.94 -3.38 -14.08
CA GLU A 34 -10.65 -3.64 -14.73
C GLU A 34 -9.52 -2.81 -14.12
N ARG A 35 -9.73 -1.50 -13.92
CA ARG A 35 -8.72 -0.64 -13.28
C ARG A 35 -8.41 -1.03 -11.85
N ARG A 36 -9.43 -1.41 -11.08
CA ARG A 36 -9.24 -1.88 -9.69
C ARG A 36 -8.46 -3.19 -9.66
N LEU A 37 -8.78 -4.11 -10.57
CA LEU A 37 -8.08 -5.38 -10.67
C LEU A 37 -6.63 -5.19 -11.09
N HIS A 38 -6.39 -4.38 -12.12
CA HIS A 38 -5.04 -4.04 -12.57
C HIS A 38 -4.20 -3.42 -11.43
N SER A 39 -4.77 -2.49 -10.66
CA SER A 39 -4.09 -1.91 -9.49
C SER A 39 -3.83 -2.90 -8.34
N ALA A 40 -4.66 -3.93 -8.21
CA ALA A 40 -4.55 -4.93 -7.13
C ALA A 40 -3.77 -6.19 -7.52
N GLY A 41 -3.59 -6.43 -8.84
CA GLY A 41 -3.04 -7.66 -9.42
C GLY A 41 -3.97 -8.86 -9.24
N ILE A 42 -4.40 -9.11 -8.01
CA ILE A 42 -5.31 -10.18 -7.64
C ILE A 42 -6.35 -9.67 -6.63
N ALA A 43 -7.60 -10.04 -6.81
CA ALA A 43 -8.69 -9.69 -5.91
C ALA A 43 -9.58 -10.90 -5.64
N LYS A 44 -10.09 -11.00 -4.43
CA LYS A 44 -11.04 -12.04 -4.06
C LYS A 44 -12.34 -11.84 -4.86
N HIS A 45 -12.82 -12.89 -5.50
CA HIS A 45 -14.09 -12.85 -6.22
C HIS A 45 -15.21 -12.39 -5.26
N ARG A 46 -15.96 -11.35 -5.66
CA ARG A 46 -17.00 -10.71 -4.84
C ARG A 46 -16.50 -10.09 -3.52
N SER A 47 -15.25 -9.58 -3.49
CA SER A 47 -14.77 -8.80 -2.35
C SER A 47 -15.55 -7.48 -2.25
N PRO A 48 -16.06 -7.10 -1.07
CA PRO A 48 -16.62 -5.76 -0.88
C PRO A 48 -15.53 -4.69 -0.78
N TRP A 49 -14.29 -5.08 -0.49
CA TRP A 49 -13.15 -4.18 -0.33
C TRP A 49 -12.49 -3.82 -1.66
N THR A 50 -12.48 -4.78 -2.59
CA THR A 50 -11.93 -4.62 -3.94
C THR A 50 -12.95 -5.13 -4.95
N PRO A 51 -14.02 -4.37 -5.20
CA PRO A 51 -15.10 -4.80 -6.10
C PRO A 51 -14.63 -4.69 -7.56
N VAL A 52 -14.22 -5.82 -8.13
CA VAL A 52 -13.71 -5.93 -9.50
C VAL A 52 -14.73 -6.51 -10.50
N GLY A 53 -15.89 -6.94 -10.02
CA GLY A 53 -16.92 -7.55 -10.86
C GLY A 53 -16.42 -8.82 -11.55
N GLU A 54 -16.63 -8.87 -12.86
CA GLU A 54 -16.18 -9.98 -13.73
C GLU A 54 -14.86 -9.67 -14.46
N ALA A 55 -14.12 -8.63 -14.05
CA ALA A 55 -12.84 -8.28 -14.65
C ALA A 55 -11.79 -9.39 -14.47
N GLY A 56 -10.86 -9.46 -15.42
CA GLY A 56 -9.75 -10.42 -15.40
C GLY A 56 -10.16 -11.88 -15.53
N GLU A 57 -9.27 -12.77 -15.11
CA GLU A 57 -9.45 -14.21 -15.17
C GLU A 57 -9.85 -14.79 -13.82
N LEU A 58 -10.66 -15.85 -13.85
CA LEU A 58 -11.03 -16.57 -12.63
C LEU A 58 -9.88 -17.51 -12.24
N ALA A 59 -9.43 -17.40 -11.00
CA ALA A 59 -8.35 -18.21 -10.46
C ALA A 59 -8.74 -18.86 -9.13
N VAL A 60 -8.05 -19.94 -8.80
CA VAL A 60 -8.05 -20.58 -7.49
C VAL A 60 -6.62 -20.70 -7.00
N ILE A 61 -6.42 -20.48 -5.72
CA ILE A 61 -5.11 -20.64 -5.07
C ILE A 61 -5.10 -22.01 -4.41
N GLU A 62 -4.03 -22.77 -4.62
CA GLU A 62 -3.87 -24.06 -3.97
C GLU A 62 -3.99 -23.94 -2.45
N GLY A 63 -4.78 -24.80 -1.83
CA GLY A 63 -5.05 -24.75 -0.39
C GLY A 63 -6.13 -23.74 0.04
N SER A 64 -6.59 -22.84 -0.85
CA SER A 64 -7.70 -21.93 -0.53
C SER A 64 -9.03 -22.43 -1.10
N PRO A 65 -10.12 -22.42 -0.32
CA PRO A 65 -11.47 -22.72 -0.82
C PRO A 65 -12.08 -21.55 -1.62
N ARG A 66 -11.37 -20.44 -1.76
CA ARG A 66 -11.88 -19.18 -2.31
C ARG A 66 -11.54 -19.04 -3.77
N LYS A 67 -12.39 -18.31 -4.50
CA LYS A 67 -12.15 -17.92 -5.87
C LYS A 67 -11.61 -16.49 -5.92
N TYR A 68 -10.70 -16.25 -6.84
CA TYR A 68 -10.06 -14.97 -7.09
C TYR A 68 -10.27 -14.54 -8.53
N ARG A 69 -10.12 -13.25 -8.77
CA ARG A 69 -9.94 -12.65 -10.08
C ARG A 69 -8.50 -12.17 -10.18
N VAL A 70 -7.82 -12.47 -11.26
CA VAL A 70 -6.43 -12.12 -11.49
C VAL A 70 -6.34 -11.23 -12.72
N ASP A 71 -5.55 -10.17 -12.61
CA ASP A 71 -5.21 -9.33 -13.74
C ASP A 71 -4.38 -10.13 -14.76
N PRO A 72 -4.72 -10.12 -16.06
CA PRO A 72 -4.00 -10.89 -17.05
C PRO A 72 -2.51 -10.50 -17.17
N GLU A 73 -2.16 -9.22 -16.97
CA GLU A 73 -0.77 -8.77 -17.00
C GLU A 73 0.00 -9.30 -15.78
N ALA A 74 -0.62 -9.25 -14.60
CA ALA A 74 -0.03 -9.82 -13.38
C ALA A 74 0.13 -11.35 -13.50
N LEU A 75 -0.83 -12.04 -14.14
CA LEU A 75 -0.74 -13.47 -14.40
C LEU A 75 0.39 -13.80 -15.38
N ALA A 76 0.59 -12.99 -16.41
CA ALA A 76 1.68 -13.16 -17.37
C ALA A 76 3.06 -12.95 -16.76
N ALA A 77 3.16 -12.13 -15.70
CA ALA A 77 4.39 -11.85 -14.94
C ALA A 77 4.62 -12.83 -13.77
N LEU A 78 3.85 -13.90 -13.65
CA LEU A 78 3.91 -14.82 -12.50
C LEU A 78 5.26 -15.52 -12.35
N GLU A 79 5.95 -15.76 -13.47
CA GLU A 79 7.29 -16.40 -13.50
C GLU A 79 8.43 -15.39 -13.25
N ASP A 80 8.13 -14.10 -13.22
CA ASP A 80 9.14 -13.07 -12.98
C ASP A 80 9.50 -13.07 -11.48
N ASP A 81 10.79 -13.04 -11.19
CA ASP A 81 11.28 -12.88 -9.83
C ASP A 81 10.92 -11.46 -9.33
N PRO A 82 10.16 -11.31 -8.24
CA PRO A 82 9.83 -9.99 -7.68
C PRO A 82 11.07 -9.27 -7.15
N GLY A 83 12.22 -9.95 -7.09
CA GLY A 83 13.44 -9.44 -6.47
C GLY A 83 13.33 -9.29 -4.95
N GLY A 84 14.44 -8.97 -4.32
CA GLY A 84 14.48 -8.70 -2.88
C GLY A 84 14.16 -7.25 -2.50
N ARG A 85 13.50 -6.46 -3.34
CA ARG A 85 13.23 -5.06 -3.05
C ARG A 85 12.50 -4.88 -1.73
N VAL A 86 12.98 -3.95 -0.91
CA VAL A 86 12.29 -3.47 0.29
C VAL A 86 11.37 -2.30 -0.07
N ALA A 87 10.20 -2.24 0.53
CA ALA A 87 9.29 -1.11 0.41
C ALA A 87 8.56 -0.84 1.73
N PHE A 88 8.46 0.43 2.12
CA PHE A 88 7.65 0.86 3.26
C PHE A 88 6.27 1.26 2.78
N LEU A 89 5.26 0.46 3.15
CA LEU A 89 3.90 0.73 2.73
C LEU A 89 3.26 1.81 3.61
N ASN A 90 2.62 2.78 2.95
CA ASN A 90 1.81 3.74 3.69
C ASN A 90 0.65 3.01 4.39
N PRO A 91 0.37 3.29 5.68
CA PRO A 91 -0.77 2.71 6.40
C PRO A 91 -2.13 2.84 5.71
N TYR A 92 -2.26 3.76 4.77
CA TYR A 92 -3.45 3.93 3.92
C TYR A 92 -3.28 3.35 2.51
N ASP A 93 -2.26 2.53 2.29
CA ASP A 93 -2.08 1.84 1.02
C ASP A 93 -3.27 0.91 0.72
N GLY A 94 -3.70 0.89 -0.55
CA GLY A 94 -4.83 0.07 -1.00
C GLY A 94 -4.63 -1.42 -0.77
N MET A 95 -3.38 -1.90 -0.78
CA MET A 95 -3.03 -3.28 -0.48
C MET A 95 -3.43 -3.69 0.93
N LEU A 96 -3.34 -2.76 1.90
CA LEU A 96 -3.62 -3.01 3.31
C LEU A 96 -5.12 -2.97 3.66
N PHE A 97 -5.98 -2.48 2.77
CA PHE A 97 -7.42 -2.35 3.04
C PHE A 97 -8.18 -3.67 2.96
N ASP A 98 -7.84 -4.55 2.02
CA ASP A 98 -8.46 -5.87 1.91
C ASP A 98 -7.78 -6.85 2.88
N ARG A 99 -8.03 -6.66 4.18
CA ARG A 99 -7.43 -7.46 5.26
C ARG A 99 -7.61 -8.96 5.10
N PRO A 100 -8.80 -9.49 4.67
CA PRO A 100 -8.94 -10.90 4.42
C PRO A 100 -8.05 -11.43 3.29
N ARG A 101 -7.77 -10.60 2.26
CA ARG A 101 -6.81 -10.93 1.21
C ARG A 101 -5.38 -10.89 1.75
N LEU A 102 -5.05 -9.84 2.51
CA LEU A 102 -3.73 -9.66 3.10
C LEU A 102 -3.35 -10.84 4.03
N ALA A 103 -4.27 -11.24 4.90
CA ALA A 103 -4.05 -12.37 5.80
C ALA A 103 -3.92 -13.70 5.05
N GLU A 104 -4.67 -13.90 3.96
CA GLU A 104 -4.68 -15.16 3.21
C GLU A 104 -3.49 -15.30 2.26
N LEU A 105 -3.06 -14.22 1.60
CA LEU A 105 -2.01 -14.27 0.59
C LEU A 105 -0.62 -14.00 1.17
N PHE A 106 -0.54 -13.17 2.21
CA PHE A 106 0.73 -12.74 2.78
C PHE A 106 0.91 -13.17 4.24
N GLU A 107 -0.04 -13.95 4.78
CA GLU A 107 -0.03 -14.36 6.18
C GLU A 107 0.16 -13.19 7.16
N PHE A 108 -0.30 -11.99 6.75
CA PHE A 108 -0.07 -10.75 7.47
C PHE A 108 -1.37 -10.12 7.98
N GLU A 109 -1.46 -9.95 9.29
CA GLU A 109 -2.57 -9.24 9.95
C GLU A 109 -2.15 -7.81 10.28
N TYR A 110 -2.75 -6.86 9.58
CA TYR A 110 -2.46 -5.44 9.77
C TYR A 110 -3.53 -4.71 10.56
N VAL A 111 -3.10 -3.93 11.58
CA VAL A 111 -3.96 -3.02 12.35
C VAL A 111 -3.29 -1.66 12.45
N LEU A 112 -3.94 -0.63 11.91
CA LEU A 112 -3.50 0.74 12.08
C LEU A 112 -3.75 1.20 13.53
N GLU A 113 -2.67 1.61 14.23
CA GLU A 113 -2.70 1.88 15.67
C GLU A 113 -2.89 3.36 16.03
N GLN A 114 -3.07 4.24 15.05
CA GLN A 114 -3.22 5.68 15.28
C GLN A 114 -4.38 6.04 16.24
N PHE A 115 -5.45 5.22 16.26
CA PHE A 115 -6.61 5.43 17.13
C PHE A 115 -6.48 4.75 18.51
N LYS A 116 -5.42 3.97 18.72
CA LYS A 116 -5.15 3.36 20.02
C LYS A 116 -4.47 4.34 20.98
N PRO A 117 -4.77 4.31 22.28
CA PRO A 117 -3.96 5.00 23.28
C PRO A 117 -2.49 4.61 23.17
N LYS A 118 -1.57 5.56 23.43
CA LYS A 118 -0.11 5.34 23.28
C LYS A 118 0.38 4.05 23.97
N ALA A 119 -0.08 3.79 25.18
CA ALA A 119 0.32 2.59 25.96
C ALA A 119 -0.17 1.26 25.38
N GLN A 120 -1.09 1.27 24.41
CA GLN A 120 -1.66 0.07 23.77
C GLN A 120 -1.12 -0.15 22.36
N ARG A 121 -0.25 0.73 21.89
CA ARG A 121 0.39 0.60 20.56
C ARG A 121 1.55 -0.38 20.66
N LYS A 122 1.56 -1.35 19.75
CA LYS A 122 2.63 -2.33 19.65
C LYS A 122 3.79 -1.82 18.80
N TYR A 123 3.45 -1.13 17.69
CA TYR A 123 4.41 -0.74 16.67
C TYR A 123 4.61 0.77 16.55
N GLY A 124 3.65 1.60 16.94
CA GLY A 124 3.77 3.04 16.83
C GLY A 124 2.47 3.74 16.44
N PHE A 125 2.53 5.06 16.30
CA PHE A 125 1.35 5.85 15.94
C PHE A 125 0.94 5.60 14.48
N PHE A 126 1.93 5.58 13.59
CA PHE A 126 1.75 5.49 12.15
C PHE A 126 2.80 4.57 11.54
N ALA A 127 2.96 3.38 12.13
CA ALA A 127 3.98 2.45 11.69
C ALA A 127 3.69 1.91 10.29
N HIS A 128 4.73 1.89 9.46
CA HIS A 128 4.71 1.47 8.07
C HIS A 128 5.07 -0.01 7.96
N PRO A 129 4.22 -0.88 7.38
CA PRO A 129 4.63 -2.24 7.08
C PRO A 129 5.85 -2.29 6.15
N ILE A 130 6.79 -3.16 6.47
CA ILE A 130 7.98 -3.43 5.66
C ILE A 130 7.68 -4.64 4.80
N LEU A 131 7.57 -4.43 3.48
CA LEU A 131 7.45 -5.49 2.49
C LEU A 131 8.83 -5.72 1.87
N MET A 132 9.31 -6.97 1.88
CA MET A 132 10.55 -7.39 1.26
C MET A 132 10.24 -8.50 0.25
N GLY A 133 10.38 -8.18 -1.04
CA GLY A 133 9.90 -9.06 -2.10
C GLY A 133 8.39 -9.31 -1.96
N ASP A 134 8.01 -10.52 -1.60
CA ASP A 134 6.63 -10.96 -1.41
C ASP A 134 6.22 -11.17 0.06
N ARG A 135 7.10 -10.82 1.04
CA ARG A 135 6.87 -11.08 2.47
C ARG A 135 6.83 -9.79 3.29
N PHE A 136 5.90 -9.72 4.23
CA PHE A 136 5.95 -8.71 5.29
C PHE A 136 6.91 -9.15 6.38
N VAL A 137 8.00 -8.40 6.55
CA VAL A 137 9.11 -8.77 7.45
C VAL A 137 9.16 -7.93 8.72
N GLY A 138 8.42 -6.82 8.79
CA GLY A 138 8.46 -5.95 9.96
C GLY A 138 7.58 -4.72 9.84
N MET A 139 7.80 -3.78 10.77
CA MET A 139 7.14 -2.46 10.81
C MET A 139 8.18 -1.38 11.08
N LEU A 140 8.16 -0.30 10.33
CA LEU A 140 8.97 0.90 10.55
C LEU A 140 8.14 1.95 11.29
N ASP A 141 8.57 2.37 12.47
CA ASP A 141 8.09 3.58 13.16
C ASP A 141 9.08 4.71 12.97
N ALA A 142 8.73 5.65 12.12
CA ALA A 142 9.56 6.80 11.79
C ALA A 142 8.74 8.07 11.64
N GLU A 143 9.34 9.22 11.91
CA GLU A 143 8.70 10.52 11.78
C GLU A 143 9.66 11.60 11.27
N VAL A 144 9.13 12.54 10.50
CA VAL A 144 9.90 13.70 10.04
C VAL A 144 9.79 14.85 11.03
N ASP A 145 10.90 15.23 11.62
CA ASP A 145 11.04 16.49 12.33
C ASP A 145 11.21 17.62 11.29
N ARG A 146 10.14 18.34 11.04
CA ARG A 146 10.13 19.42 10.05
C ARG A 146 10.90 20.65 10.50
N ALA A 147 11.07 20.85 11.80
CA ALA A 147 11.83 21.99 12.34
C ALA A 147 13.33 21.80 12.13
N GLU A 148 13.79 20.57 12.31
CA GLU A 148 15.19 20.18 12.15
C GLU A 148 15.51 19.66 10.75
N GLY A 149 14.50 19.43 9.89
CA GLY A 149 14.69 18.83 8.57
C GLY A 149 15.29 17.42 8.64
N ALA A 150 14.84 16.62 9.58
CA ALA A 150 15.41 15.31 9.86
C ALA A 150 14.37 14.20 9.90
N LEU A 151 14.74 13.00 9.41
CA LEU A 151 14.00 11.77 9.61
C LEU A 151 14.51 11.08 10.87
N ASN A 152 13.62 10.87 11.83
CA ASN A 152 13.89 10.11 13.04
C ASN A 152 13.30 8.72 12.88
N VAL A 153 14.11 7.69 13.00
CA VAL A 153 13.66 6.31 13.10
C VAL A 153 13.51 5.97 14.59
N ASN A 154 12.25 5.82 15.02
CA ASN A 154 11.94 5.49 16.40
C ASN A 154 12.20 4.00 16.69
N ALA A 155 11.81 3.14 15.75
CA ALA A 155 12.04 1.70 15.83
C ALA A 155 11.85 1.01 14.45
N VAL A 156 12.59 -0.06 14.24
CA VAL A 156 12.29 -1.12 13.27
C VAL A 156 11.87 -2.33 14.09
N HIS A 157 10.62 -2.76 13.90
CA HIS A 157 10.05 -3.92 14.58
C HIS A 157 10.13 -5.13 13.65
N GLU A 158 11.11 -5.95 13.82
CA GLU A 158 11.29 -7.19 13.07
C GLU A 158 10.28 -8.25 13.52
N PHE A 159 9.67 -8.97 12.59
CA PHE A 159 8.79 -10.09 12.93
C PHE A 159 9.60 -11.35 13.26
N LEU A 160 10.71 -11.53 12.55
CA LEU A 160 11.80 -12.44 12.84
C LEU A 160 13.11 -11.65 12.75
N PRO A 161 14.14 -12.01 13.50
CA PRO A 161 15.42 -11.32 13.39
C PRO A 161 15.93 -11.28 11.95
N PHE A 162 16.29 -10.10 11.48
CA PHE A 162 16.89 -9.93 10.15
C PHE A 162 18.27 -10.60 10.10
N ASP A 163 18.56 -11.20 8.97
CA ASP A 163 19.93 -11.51 8.66
C ASP A 163 20.72 -10.25 8.24
N PRO A 164 22.07 -10.32 8.11
CA PRO A 164 22.84 -9.13 7.77
C PRO A 164 22.49 -8.49 6.41
N GLU A 165 22.04 -9.27 5.43
CA GLU A 165 21.65 -8.78 4.11
C GLU A 165 20.29 -8.08 4.18
N GLU A 166 19.32 -8.67 4.88
CA GLU A 166 18.00 -8.08 5.13
C GLU A 166 18.11 -6.74 5.91
N ASP A 167 18.99 -6.69 6.94
CA ASP A 167 19.24 -5.45 7.72
C ASP A 167 19.84 -4.36 6.83
N GLU A 168 20.82 -4.69 5.99
CA GLU A 168 21.44 -3.75 5.06
C GLU A 168 20.42 -3.21 4.05
N MET A 169 19.55 -4.07 3.51
CA MET A 169 18.50 -3.66 2.57
C MET A 169 17.47 -2.72 3.22
N VAL A 170 17.04 -3.02 4.45
CA VAL A 170 16.11 -2.14 5.19
C VAL A 170 16.76 -0.80 5.50
N ARG A 171 18.04 -0.77 5.87
CA ARG A 171 18.79 0.47 6.10
C ARG A 171 18.91 1.30 4.84
N ALA A 172 19.25 0.69 3.72
CA ALA A 172 19.34 1.37 2.43
C ALA A 172 17.99 2.01 2.04
N GLU A 173 16.88 1.31 2.23
CA GLU A 173 15.55 1.87 1.93
C GLU A 173 15.17 3.03 2.88
N VAL A 174 15.64 3.02 4.15
CA VAL A 174 15.45 4.16 5.07
C VAL A 174 16.27 5.37 4.60
N GLU A 175 17.48 5.16 4.11
CA GLU A 175 18.34 6.20 3.53
C GLU A 175 17.70 6.80 2.28
N ASP A 176 17.21 5.96 1.37
CA ASP A 176 16.49 6.37 0.16
C ASP A 176 15.21 7.16 0.50
N LEU A 177 14.48 6.74 1.53
CA LEU A 177 13.30 7.47 2.02
C LEU A 177 13.68 8.87 2.52
N ALA A 178 14.79 9.01 3.28
CA ALA A 178 15.24 10.30 3.76
C ALA A 178 15.69 11.22 2.59
N GLU A 179 16.39 10.68 1.61
CA GLU A 179 16.76 11.40 0.38
C GLU A 179 15.54 11.85 -0.40
N TRP A 180 14.58 10.97 -0.63
CA TRP A 180 13.32 11.30 -1.32
C TRP A 180 12.53 12.39 -0.61
N LEU A 181 12.52 12.39 0.74
CA LEU A 181 11.88 13.43 1.54
C LEU A 181 12.68 14.74 1.58
N GLY A 182 13.94 14.73 1.14
CA GLY A 182 14.83 15.89 1.19
C GLY A 182 15.24 16.27 2.63
N VAL A 183 15.38 15.29 3.52
CA VAL A 183 15.73 15.49 4.93
C VAL A 183 16.98 14.68 5.30
N THR A 184 17.61 15.05 6.41
CA THR A 184 18.77 14.31 6.93
C THR A 184 18.31 13.11 7.76
N LEU A 185 18.85 11.93 7.49
CA LEU A 185 18.63 10.77 8.36
C LEU A 185 19.45 10.94 9.66
N ARG A 186 18.79 10.85 10.81
CA ARG A 186 19.50 10.73 12.10
C ARG A 186 19.94 9.30 12.32
N ALA A 187 21.12 9.13 12.93
CA ALA A 187 21.65 7.81 13.26
C ALA A 187 20.66 7.05 14.16
N TRP A 188 20.46 5.78 13.88
CA TRP A 188 19.50 4.87 14.52
C TRP A 188 20.04 3.43 14.56
#